data_9002c686234f78b92f8ac39f90cb5fe8
#
_entry.id   9002c686234f78b92f8ac39f90cb5fe8
#
_cell.length_a   1.000
_cell.length_b   1.000
_cell.length_c   1.000
_cell.angle_alpha   90.00
_cell.angle_beta   90.00
_cell.angle_gamma   90.00
#
_symmetry.space_group_name_H-M   'P 1'
#
loop_
_entity.id
_entity.type
_entity.pdbx_description
1 polymer ?
#
loop_
_entity_poly.entity_id
_entity_poly.type
_entity_poly.pdbx_seq_one_letter_code
_entity_poly.pdbx_strand_id
1 'polypeptide(L)'
;YPGHLPKIQFDGRGGIVISNNMNYIIVEGFEVEGPAQDINYEMAEADRDYKIEVAEDEDDSTNYNHSYFSGKGIWGGYGAHHNIIIRNNIVHDTCGSAIRFNDSDHILIENNIVYNSNWWTSSASSAIVLAESVAVSGDNTDDIKMIIRGNIVYNNWNRIRFYVTQLPDNSGNNNPNYGTANFQSIWDGQGIYVTRSDPEY
;
A
#
# COMPACT_ATOMS: atom_id res chain seq x y z
N TYR A 1 26.60 13.89 -0.97
CA TYR A 1 26.92 15.28 -1.27
C TYR A 1 25.75 16.14 -0.80
N PRO A 2 25.99 17.28 -0.12
CA PRO A 2 24.93 18.21 0.24
C PRO A 2 24.17 18.66 -1.00
N GLY A 3 22.83 18.58 -0.98
CA GLY A 3 21.96 18.99 -2.07
C GLY A 3 21.60 17.90 -3.09
N HIS A 4 22.10 16.69 -2.95
CA HIS A 4 21.64 15.54 -3.74
C HIS A 4 20.73 14.66 -2.91
N LEU A 5 19.57 14.33 -3.45
CA LEU A 5 18.70 13.27 -2.93
C LEU A 5 19.25 11.92 -3.43
N PRO A 6 19.64 11.02 -2.55
CA PRO A 6 19.99 9.66 -2.98
C PRO A 6 18.75 8.99 -3.58
N LYS A 7 18.90 8.43 -4.79
CA LYS A 7 17.83 7.78 -5.52
C LYS A 7 17.87 6.27 -5.36
N ILE A 8 16.73 5.69 -5.01
CA ILE A 8 16.50 4.26 -4.94
C ILE A 8 15.51 3.91 -6.06
N GLN A 9 15.94 3.10 -7.01
CA GLN A 9 15.06 2.50 -8.02
C GLN A 9 14.81 1.05 -7.65
N PHE A 10 13.56 0.60 -7.80
CA PHE A 10 13.19 -0.77 -7.49
C PHE A 10 12.23 -1.33 -8.55
N ASP A 11 12.24 -2.63 -8.71
CA ASP A 11 11.42 -3.37 -9.68
C ASP A 11 10.64 -4.54 -9.06
N GLY A 12 10.53 -4.57 -7.76
CA GLY A 12 9.92 -5.66 -7.02
C GLY A 12 8.91 -5.20 -5.98
N ARG A 13 8.96 -5.86 -4.84
CA ARG A 13 7.99 -5.68 -3.75
C ARG A 13 8.01 -4.28 -3.12
N GLY A 14 9.17 -3.63 -3.08
CA GLY A 14 9.27 -2.28 -2.53
C GLY A 14 10.67 -1.69 -2.57
N GLY A 15 10.73 -0.37 -2.53
CA GLY A 15 11.98 0.39 -2.52
C GLY A 15 12.65 0.38 -1.15
N ILE A 16 11.93 0.83 -0.12
CA ILE A 16 12.39 0.79 1.27
C ILE A 16 11.37 -0.02 2.08
N VAL A 17 11.84 -1.11 2.66
CA VAL A 17 10.99 -2.01 3.46
C VAL A 17 11.45 -2.00 4.91
N ILE A 18 10.58 -1.55 5.82
CA ILE A 18 10.77 -1.68 7.25
C ILE A 18 10.08 -2.98 7.66
N SER A 19 10.82 -3.98 8.10
CA SER A 19 10.31 -5.34 8.34
C SER A 19 10.66 -5.86 9.73
N ASN A 20 10.13 -7.02 10.09
CA ASN A 20 10.48 -7.74 11.32
C ASN A 20 10.29 -6.94 12.62
N ASN A 21 9.15 -6.25 12.75
CA ASN A 21 8.84 -5.44 13.94
C ASN A 21 9.91 -4.38 14.27
N MET A 22 10.58 -3.83 13.26
CA MET A 22 11.50 -2.73 13.45
C MET A 22 10.76 -1.46 13.85
N ASN A 23 11.30 -0.77 14.85
CA ASN A 23 10.71 0.41 15.46
C ASN A 23 11.75 1.52 15.61
N TYR A 24 11.32 2.76 15.86
CA TYR A 24 12.18 3.92 16.03
C TYR A 24 13.04 4.24 14.79
N ILE A 25 12.41 4.18 13.61
CA ILE A 25 13.07 4.39 12.32
C ILE A 25 12.65 5.74 11.74
N ILE A 26 13.62 6.44 11.17
CA ILE A 26 13.41 7.64 10.37
C ILE A 26 13.89 7.35 8.95
N VAL A 27 13.00 7.55 7.97
CA VAL A 27 13.34 7.52 6.53
C VAL A 27 13.21 8.95 6.01
N GLU A 28 14.31 9.55 5.61
CA GLU A 28 14.36 10.96 5.27
C GLU A 28 15.31 11.25 4.11
N GLY A 29 14.86 12.11 3.19
CA GLY A 29 15.72 12.69 2.15
C GLY A 29 16.06 11.74 1.00
N PHE A 30 15.17 10.80 0.66
CA PHE A 30 15.33 9.90 -0.48
C PHE A 30 14.40 10.26 -1.63
N GLU A 31 14.85 10.02 -2.85
CA GLU A 31 14.00 9.81 -4.01
C GLU A 31 13.81 8.30 -4.20
N VAL A 32 12.55 7.84 -4.22
CA VAL A 32 12.20 6.41 -4.38
C VAL A 32 11.32 6.28 -5.61
N GLU A 33 11.84 5.61 -6.63
CA GLU A 33 11.18 5.42 -7.92
C GLU A 33 10.86 3.96 -8.18
N GLY A 34 9.60 3.69 -8.50
CA GLY A 34 9.12 2.37 -8.89
C GLY A 34 9.07 2.19 -10.41
N PRO A 35 8.62 1.02 -10.89
CA PRO A 35 8.64 0.65 -12.31
C PRO A 35 7.35 1.03 -13.06
N ALA A 36 6.47 1.88 -12.54
CA ALA A 36 5.15 2.09 -13.13
C ALA A 36 5.19 2.62 -14.57
N GLN A 37 6.26 3.30 -14.97
CA GLN A 37 6.42 3.80 -16.33
C GLN A 37 6.79 2.71 -17.34
N ASP A 38 7.32 1.57 -16.89
CA ASP A 38 7.72 0.43 -17.72
C ASP A 38 6.57 -0.55 -17.96
N ILE A 39 5.43 -0.33 -17.30
CA ILE A 39 4.25 -1.19 -17.37
C ILE A 39 3.18 -0.52 -18.24
N ASN A 40 2.56 -1.29 -19.10
CA ASN A 40 1.38 -0.86 -19.85
C ASN A 40 0.09 -1.52 -19.30
N TYR A 41 -1.05 -1.04 -19.80
CA TYR A 41 -2.37 -1.54 -19.40
C TYR A 41 -2.53 -3.04 -19.65
N GLU A 42 -2.08 -3.52 -20.82
CA GLU A 42 -2.26 -4.94 -21.22
C GLU A 42 -1.48 -5.88 -20.30
N MET A 43 -0.26 -5.51 -19.91
CA MET A 43 0.54 -6.27 -18.95
C MET A 43 -0.14 -6.34 -17.58
N ALA A 44 -0.68 -5.24 -17.11
CA ALA A 44 -1.31 -5.15 -15.78
C ALA A 44 -2.67 -5.86 -15.74
N GLU A 45 -3.47 -5.82 -16.83
CA GLU A 45 -4.71 -6.59 -16.97
C GLU A 45 -4.42 -8.09 -17.03
N ALA A 46 -3.38 -8.52 -17.73
CA ALA A 46 -2.98 -9.92 -17.77
C ALA A 46 -2.57 -10.44 -16.38
N ASP A 47 -1.84 -9.65 -15.60
CA ASP A 47 -1.53 -9.97 -14.19
C ASP A 47 -2.79 -10.08 -13.32
N ARG A 48 -3.72 -9.17 -13.51
CA ARG A 48 -5.01 -9.21 -12.82
C ARG A 48 -5.80 -10.46 -13.15
N ASP A 49 -5.92 -10.78 -14.43
CA ASP A 49 -6.69 -11.93 -14.88
C ASP A 49 -6.07 -13.25 -14.40
N TYR A 50 -4.74 -13.33 -14.39
CA TYR A 50 -4.04 -14.47 -13.79
C TYR A 50 -4.30 -14.57 -12.27
N LYS A 51 -4.32 -13.47 -11.53
CA LYS A 51 -4.68 -13.51 -10.11
C LYS A 51 -6.09 -14.03 -9.85
N ILE A 52 -7.02 -13.73 -10.75
CA ILE A 52 -8.38 -14.25 -10.68
C ILE A 52 -8.37 -15.77 -10.89
N GLU A 53 -7.68 -16.25 -11.92
CA GLU A 53 -7.57 -17.67 -12.25
C GLU A 53 -6.96 -18.46 -11.08
N VAL A 54 -5.85 -17.95 -10.51
CA VAL A 54 -5.19 -18.59 -9.36
C VAL A 54 -6.04 -18.55 -8.08
N ALA A 55 -6.81 -17.48 -7.88
CA ALA A 55 -7.68 -17.37 -6.70
C ALA A 55 -8.91 -18.30 -6.77
N GLU A 56 -9.29 -18.76 -7.97
CA GLU A 56 -10.37 -19.72 -8.20
C GLU A 56 -9.91 -21.18 -8.02
N ASP A 57 -8.60 -21.42 -8.03
CA ASP A 57 -8.02 -22.74 -7.80
C ASP A 57 -7.77 -22.95 -6.30
N GLU A 58 -8.70 -23.64 -5.62
CA GLU A 58 -8.64 -23.94 -4.19
C GLU A 58 -7.41 -24.75 -3.78
N ASP A 59 -6.75 -25.44 -4.72
CA ASP A 59 -5.56 -26.27 -4.49
C ASP A 59 -4.25 -25.48 -4.64
N ASP A 60 -4.29 -24.26 -5.21
CA ASP A 60 -3.09 -23.45 -5.36
C ASP A 60 -2.77 -22.66 -4.10
N SER A 61 -2.03 -23.30 -3.19
CA SER A 61 -1.44 -22.67 -2.03
C SER A 61 -0.27 -21.74 -2.38
N THR A 62 0.05 -21.56 -3.67
CA THR A 62 1.05 -20.61 -4.10
C THR A 62 0.51 -19.21 -3.87
N ASN A 63 1.07 -18.53 -2.88
CA ASN A 63 0.77 -17.15 -2.55
C ASN A 63 1.30 -16.27 -3.70
N TYR A 64 0.53 -16.25 -4.81
CA TYR A 64 0.86 -15.53 -6.01
C TYR A 64 0.90 -14.04 -5.70
N ASN A 65 2.08 -13.53 -5.54
CA ASN A 65 2.32 -12.14 -5.31
C ASN A 65 3.24 -11.61 -6.41
N HIS A 66 2.66 -11.21 -7.51
CA HIS A 66 3.40 -10.43 -8.50
C HIS A 66 3.73 -9.07 -7.91
N SER A 67 4.79 -9.09 -7.11
CA SER A 67 5.31 -7.91 -6.42
C SER A 67 5.63 -6.77 -7.38
N TYR A 68 5.94 -7.08 -8.63
CA TYR A 68 6.20 -6.11 -9.68
C TYR A 68 5.00 -5.18 -9.92
N PHE A 69 3.77 -5.72 -10.02
CA PHE A 69 2.55 -4.93 -10.27
C PHE A 69 1.93 -4.31 -9.00
N SER A 70 2.42 -4.62 -7.83
CA SER A 70 1.91 -4.10 -6.56
C SER A 70 2.99 -3.53 -5.66
N GLY A 71 4.18 -3.29 -6.21
CA GLY A 71 5.34 -2.77 -5.50
C GLY A 71 5.06 -1.42 -4.85
N LYS A 72 5.55 -1.25 -3.62
CA LYS A 72 5.34 -0.08 -2.79
C LYS A 72 6.63 0.71 -2.64
N GLY A 73 6.55 2.03 -2.56
CA GLY A 73 7.74 2.87 -2.40
C GLY A 73 8.42 2.67 -1.05
N ILE A 74 7.80 3.15 0.02
CA ILE A 74 8.26 3.01 1.41
C ILE A 74 7.14 2.34 2.20
N TRP A 75 7.42 1.21 2.86
CA TRP A 75 6.34 0.52 3.56
C TRP A 75 6.79 -0.31 4.76
N GLY A 76 5.87 -0.44 5.73
CA GLY A 76 5.96 -1.42 6.78
C GLY A 76 5.65 -2.80 6.21
N GLY A 77 6.64 -3.67 6.22
CA GLY A 77 6.52 -5.04 5.77
C GLY A 77 5.76 -5.91 6.77
N TYR A 78 6.11 -7.18 6.79
CA TYR A 78 5.50 -8.10 7.77
C TYR A 78 5.88 -7.72 9.19
N GLY A 79 4.89 -7.64 10.06
CA GLY A 79 5.04 -7.31 11.46
C GLY A 79 4.39 -5.98 11.83
N ALA A 80 4.28 -5.76 13.13
CA ALA A 80 3.76 -4.54 13.71
C ALA A 80 4.89 -3.52 13.92
N HIS A 81 4.65 -2.27 13.56
CA HIS A 81 5.65 -1.22 13.63
C HIS A 81 5.17 -0.05 14.48
N HIS A 82 6.08 0.58 15.21
CA HIS A 82 5.76 1.80 15.93
C HIS A 82 6.92 2.80 15.96
N ASN A 83 6.60 4.06 16.21
CA ASN A 83 7.57 5.16 16.24
C ASN A 83 8.37 5.29 14.92
N ILE A 84 7.64 5.37 13.80
CA ILE A 84 8.21 5.49 12.46
C ILE A 84 7.96 6.91 11.94
N ILE A 85 8.98 7.53 11.38
CA ILE A 85 8.91 8.84 10.73
C ILE A 85 9.32 8.70 9.26
N ILE A 86 8.43 9.08 8.36
CA ILE A 86 8.69 9.14 6.91
C ILE A 86 8.57 10.60 6.50
N ARG A 87 9.68 11.27 6.19
CA ARG A 87 9.64 12.69 5.89
C ARG A 87 10.64 13.16 4.82
N ASN A 88 10.27 14.24 4.16
CA ASN A 88 11.15 14.92 3.19
C ASN A 88 11.62 13.99 2.05
N ASN A 89 10.82 12.99 1.67
CA ASN A 89 11.12 12.08 0.57
C ASN A 89 10.32 12.47 -0.67
N ILE A 90 10.80 12.06 -1.83
CA ILE A 90 10.08 12.06 -3.10
C ILE A 90 9.82 10.59 -3.44
N VAL A 91 8.55 10.18 -3.52
CA VAL A 91 8.17 8.80 -3.84
C VAL A 91 7.24 8.80 -5.05
N HIS A 92 7.63 8.11 -6.12
CA HIS A 92 6.89 8.20 -7.36
C HIS A 92 6.99 6.96 -8.25
N ASP A 93 6.13 6.94 -9.26
CA ASP A 93 6.06 5.89 -10.27
C ASP A 93 5.94 4.47 -9.67
N THR A 94 5.16 4.34 -8.58
CA THR A 94 4.94 3.06 -7.92
C THR A 94 3.70 2.36 -8.48
N CYS A 95 3.76 1.05 -8.63
CA CYS A 95 2.62 0.26 -9.09
C CYS A 95 1.52 0.16 -8.03
N GLY A 96 1.92 -0.01 -6.77
CA GLY A 96 1.05 0.07 -5.60
C GLY A 96 1.21 1.38 -4.83
N SER A 97 0.99 1.35 -3.52
CA SER A 97 1.11 2.52 -2.65
C SER A 97 2.52 3.12 -2.68
N ALA A 98 2.61 4.44 -2.66
CA ALA A 98 3.90 5.09 -2.45
C ALA A 98 4.39 4.91 -1.00
N ILE A 99 3.52 5.13 -0.03
CA ILE A 99 3.83 4.96 1.40
C ILE A 99 2.70 4.16 2.05
N ARG A 100 3.03 3.05 2.74
CA ARG A 100 2.03 2.21 3.38
C ARG A 100 2.49 1.61 4.69
N PHE A 101 1.65 1.76 5.72
CA PHE A 101 1.79 1.06 7.00
C PHE A 101 0.45 0.46 7.41
N ASN A 102 0.49 -0.82 7.77
CA ASN A 102 -0.63 -1.55 8.36
C ASN A 102 -0.23 -1.96 9.79
N ASP A 103 -1.21 -2.31 10.62
CA ASP A 103 -0.99 -2.87 11.97
C ASP A 103 0.06 -2.10 12.78
N SER A 104 0.01 -0.77 12.71
CA SER A 104 1.10 0.08 13.20
C SER A 104 0.57 1.19 14.11
N ASP A 105 1.50 1.78 14.84
CA ASP A 105 1.27 2.78 15.89
C ASP A 105 2.33 3.89 15.83
N HIS A 106 2.02 5.10 16.25
CA HIS A 106 2.94 6.24 16.27
C HIS A 106 3.68 6.45 14.92
N ILE A 107 2.90 6.61 13.85
CA ILE A 107 3.42 6.84 12.50
C ILE A 107 3.28 8.31 12.14
N LEU A 108 4.38 8.94 11.78
CA LEU A 108 4.41 10.31 11.24
C LEU A 108 4.84 10.28 9.76
N ILE A 109 3.95 10.73 8.87
CA ILE A 109 4.24 10.92 7.44
C ILE A 109 4.13 12.40 7.13
N GLU A 110 5.26 13.07 6.92
CA GLU A 110 5.24 14.52 6.75
C GLU A 110 6.15 15.05 5.65
N ASN A 111 5.69 16.11 4.97
CA ASN A 111 6.47 16.85 3.99
C ASN A 111 7.06 16.00 2.86
N ASN A 112 6.41 14.92 2.48
CA ASN A 112 6.81 14.12 1.32
C ASN A 112 6.11 14.64 0.05
N ILE A 113 6.72 14.38 -1.10
CA ILE A 113 6.13 14.57 -2.42
C ILE A 113 5.83 13.18 -2.98
N VAL A 114 4.55 12.90 -3.27
CA VAL A 114 4.08 11.60 -3.76
C VAL A 114 3.30 11.81 -5.05
N TYR A 115 3.74 11.14 -6.14
CA TYR A 115 3.05 11.26 -7.42
C TYR A 115 3.19 10.02 -8.31
N ASN A 116 2.31 9.89 -9.29
CA ASN A 116 2.28 8.77 -10.22
C ASN A 116 2.28 7.40 -9.51
N SER A 117 1.56 7.29 -8.43
CA SER A 117 1.52 6.06 -7.64
C SER A 117 0.21 5.32 -7.82
N ASN A 118 0.20 4.04 -7.49
CA ASN A 118 -0.99 3.20 -7.47
C ASN A 118 -1.60 2.92 -8.86
N TRP A 119 -0.80 2.97 -9.93
CA TRP A 119 -1.32 2.89 -11.29
C TRP A 119 -1.75 1.49 -11.73
N TRP A 120 -1.05 0.44 -11.29
CA TRP A 120 -1.13 -0.88 -11.90
C TRP A 120 -1.54 -2.00 -10.96
N THR A 121 -1.78 -1.70 -9.70
CA THR A 121 -2.21 -2.73 -8.78
C THR A 121 -3.68 -3.08 -8.96
N SER A 122 -3.97 -4.36 -9.09
CA SER A 122 -5.33 -4.88 -9.07
C SER A 122 -5.89 -5.02 -7.65
N SER A 123 -5.09 -4.77 -6.62
CA SER A 123 -5.51 -4.77 -5.22
C SER A 123 -5.96 -3.39 -4.80
N ALA A 124 -6.88 -3.31 -3.86
CA ALA A 124 -7.29 -2.05 -3.25
C ALA A 124 -6.09 -1.34 -2.60
N SER A 125 -5.81 -0.11 -3.06
CA SER A 125 -4.63 0.64 -2.64
C SER A 125 -4.80 2.14 -2.90
N SER A 126 -4.03 2.95 -2.20
CA SER A 126 -3.96 4.41 -2.36
C SER A 126 -2.52 4.89 -2.23
N ALA A 127 -2.25 6.16 -2.56
CA ALA A 127 -0.86 6.64 -2.59
C ALA A 127 -0.22 6.62 -1.20
N ILE A 128 -0.88 7.17 -0.18
CA ILE A 128 -0.49 7.05 1.23
C ILE A 128 -1.56 6.26 1.97
N VAL A 129 -1.17 5.19 2.65
CA VAL A 129 -2.08 4.30 3.38
C VAL A 129 -1.61 4.11 4.81
N LEU A 130 -2.52 4.39 5.75
CA LEU A 130 -2.46 3.93 7.14
C LEU A 130 -3.70 3.07 7.38
N ALA A 131 -3.50 1.78 7.54
CA ALA A 131 -4.59 0.83 7.69
C ALA A 131 -4.43 -0.04 8.93
N GLU A 132 -5.57 -0.33 9.57
CA GLU A 132 -5.61 -1.26 10.71
C GLU A 132 -4.67 -0.85 11.84
N SER A 133 -4.65 0.46 12.16
CA SER A 133 -3.82 0.99 13.25
C SER A 133 -4.19 0.34 14.58
N VAL A 134 -3.20 -0.16 15.30
CA VAL A 134 -3.36 -0.93 16.54
C VAL A 134 -2.30 -0.54 17.56
N ALA A 135 -2.62 -0.63 18.86
CA ALA A 135 -1.76 -0.28 19.98
C ALA A 135 -0.60 -1.28 20.17
N VAL A 136 0.43 -1.19 19.32
CA VAL A 136 1.59 -2.10 19.39
C VAL A 136 2.75 -1.56 20.21
N SER A 137 2.78 -0.26 20.47
CA SER A 137 3.80 0.37 21.32
C SER A 137 3.57 0.16 22.83
N GLY A 138 2.35 -0.24 23.20
CA GLY A 138 1.92 -0.30 24.60
C GLY A 138 1.57 1.06 25.18
N ASP A 139 1.56 2.12 24.39
CA ASP A 139 1.15 3.46 24.83
C ASP A 139 -0.37 3.59 24.76
N ASN A 140 -1.00 3.73 25.92
CA ASN A 140 -2.44 3.89 26.11
C ASN A 140 -2.86 5.33 26.41
N THR A 141 -2.02 6.32 26.08
CA THR A 141 -2.38 7.74 26.26
C THR A 141 -3.35 8.18 25.16
N ASP A 142 -4.12 9.25 25.45
CA ASP A 142 -5.06 9.87 24.48
C ASP A 142 -4.36 10.80 23.47
N ASP A 143 -3.04 10.66 23.30
CA ASP A 143 -2.26 11.47 22.37
C ASP A 143 -2.52 11.07 20.90
N ILE A 144 -2.34 12.01 19.97
CA ILE A 144 -2.44 11.74 18.54
C ILE A 144 -1.26 10.88 18.10
N LYS A 145 -1.53 9.66 17.67
CA LYS A 145 -0.51 8.65 17.34
C LYS A 145 -0.25 8.48 15.85
N MET A 146 -1.22 8.82 15.01
CA MET A 146 -1.12 8.68 13.56
C MET A 146 -1.22 10.06 12.91
N ILE A 147 -0.15 10.52 12.27
CA ILE A 147 -0.08 11.88 11.73
C ILE A 147 0.34 11.85 10.26
N ILE A 148 -0.50 12.42 9.40
CA ILE A 148 -0.17 12.70 8.00
C ILE A 148 -0.32 14.20 7.80
N ARG A 149 0.79 14.91 7.50
CA ARG A 149 0.73 16.37 7.34
C ARG A 149 1.75 16.91 6.33
N GLY A 150 1.43 18.02 5.71
CA GLY A 150 2.36 18.76 4.85
C GLY A 150 2.79 18.01 3.57
N ASN A 151 2.17 16.87 3.23
CA ASN A 151 2.53 16.12 2.04
C ASN A 151 1.88 16.73 0.79
N ILE A 152 2.59 16.68 -0.33
CA ILE A 152 2.07 17.00 -1.66
C ILE A 152 1.79 15.68 -2.37
N VAL A 153 0.51 15.42 -2.69
CA VAL A 153 0.05 14.14 -3.25
C VAL A 153 -0.76 14.40 -4.51
N TYR A 154 -0.28 13.94 -5.67
CA TYR A 154 -0.96 14.21 -6.94
C TYR A 154 -0.74 13.11 -7.98
N ASN A 155 -1.64 13.05 -8.97
CA ASN A 155 -1.62 12.10 -10.08
C ASN A 155 -1.54 10.62 -9.64
N ASN A 156 -2.20 10.32 -8.52
CA ASN A 156 -2.28 8.98 -7.96
C ASN A 156 -3.68 8.43 -8.20
N TRP A 157 -3.79 7.42 -9.03
CA TRP A 157 -5.07 6.82 -9.39
C TRP A 157 -4.85 5.41 -9.91
N ASN A 158 -5.72 4.50 -9.57
CA ASN A 158 -5.67 3.14 -10.06
C ASN A 158 -6.24 3.09 -11.49
N ARG A 159 -5.56 2.37 -12.37
CA ARG A 159 -5.94 2.19 -13.79
C ARG A 159 -6.49 0.81 -14.07
N ILE A 160 -6.37 -0.11 -13.11
CA ILE A 160 -6.71 -1.52 -13.25
C ILE A 160 -7.92 -1.84 -12.39
N ARG A 161 -8.80 -2.68 -12.92
CA ARG A 161 -9.95 -3.19 -12.18
C ARG A 161 -9.51 -4.06 -11.00
N PHE A 162 -10.31 -4.05 -9.95
CA PHE A 162 -10.05 -4.87 -8.78
C PHE A 162 -10.13 -6.36 -9.12
N TYR A 163 -9.23 -7.17 -8.57
CA TYR A 163 -9.11 -8.59 -8.90
C TYR A 163 -10.08 -9.49 -8.14
N VAL A 164 -10.68 -9.02 -7.04
CA VAL A 164 -11.53 -9.88 -6.21
C VAL A 164 -12.72 -10.35 -7.03
N THR A 165 -12.63 -11.59 -7.41
CA THR A 165 -13.77 -12.41 -7.78
C THR A 165 -14.43 -12.92 -6.51
N GLN A 166 -15.65 -13.32 -6.61
CA GLN A 166 -16.47 -13.88 -5.57
C GLN A 166 -15.69 -14.88 -4.70
N LEU A 167 -15.15 -14.41 -3.57
CA LEU A 167 -14.85 -15.38 -2.53
C LEU A 167 -16.17 -15.89 -2.01
N PRO A 168 -16.44 -17.23 -2.01
CA PRO A 168 -17.59 -17.76 -1.34
C PRO A 168 -17.54 -17.28 0.11
N ASP A 169 -18.62 -16.69 0.57
CA ASP A 169 -18.74 -16.24 1.93
C ASP A 169 -18.76 -17.43 2.88
N ASN A 170 -17.61 -17.90 3.29
CA ASN A 170 -17.46 -18.91 4.34
C ASN A 170 -17.75 -18.34 5.73
N SER A 171 -18.09 -17.05 5.84
CA SER A 171 -18.39 -16.42 7.13
C SER A 171 -19.83 -16.63 7.60
N GLY A 172 -20.68 -17.26 6.79
CA GLY A 172 -22.10 -17.44 7.08
C GLY A 172 -22.90 -16.14 7.00
N ASN A 173 -22.35 -15.08 6.46
CA ASN A 173 -23.00 -13.80 6.30
C ASN A 173 -23.78 -13.81 4.97
N ASN A 174 -25.09 -13.98 5.03
CA ASN A 174 -26.00 -13.97 3.88
C ASN A 174 -26.15 -12.57 3.26
N ASN A 175 -25.04 -11.86 2.99
CA ASN A 175 -25.09 -10.61 2.25
C ASN A 175 -25.30 -10.92 0.77
N PRO A 176 -26.46 -10.61 0.17
CA PRO A 176 -26.76 -10.92 -1.23
C PRO A 176 -25.87 -10.18 -2.24
N ASN A 177 -25.07 -9.24 -1.79
CA ASN A 177 -24.08 -8.53 -2.60
C ASN A 177 -22.68 -9.17 -2.56
N TYR A 178 -22.44 -10.14 -1.66
CA TYR A 178 -21.29 -11.00 -1.70
C TYR A 178 -21.57 -12.14 -2.68
N GLY A 179 -20.76 -12.30 -3.68
CA GLY A 179 -20.86 -13.45 -4.58
C GLY A 179 -21.49 -13.19 -5.96
N THR A 180 -22.06 -12.00 -6.22
CA THR A 180 -22.65 -11.67 -7.53
C THR A 180 -22.07 -10.42 -8.19
N ALA A 181 -21.21 -9.71 -7.52
CA ALA A 181 -20.60 -8.52 -8.10
C ALA A 181 -19.47 -8.93 -9.06
N ASN A 182 -19.76 -8.86 -10.33
CA ASN A 182 -18.74 -8.71 -11.35
C ASN A 182 -17.99 -7.42 -11.04
N PHE A 183 -16.91 -7.48 -10.25
CA PHE A 183 -16.11 -6.31 -9.93
C PHE A 183 -15.33 -5.87 -11.17
N GLN A 184 -16.07 -5.26 -12.11
CA GLN A 184 -15.53 -4.59 -13.29
C GLN A 184 -15.05 -3.18 -12.95
N SER A 185 -15.10 -2.81 -11.65
CA SER A 185 -14.85 -1.46 -11.20
C SER A 185 -13.39 -1.27 -10.81
N ILE A 186 -12.87 -0.11 -11.11
CA ILE A 186 -11.62 0.39 -10.53
C ILE A 186 -11.95 0.84 -9.11
N TRP A 187 -11.25 0.27 -8.15
CA TRP A 187 -11.39 0.58 -6.74
C TRP A 187 -10.18 1.33 -6.23
N ASP A 188 -10.42 2.30 -5.34
CA ASP A 188 -9.39 3.09 -4.69
C ASP A 188 -8.59 4.02 -5.64
N GLY A 189 -7.32 4.26 -5.33
CA GLY A 189 -6.51 5.25 -6.03
C GLY A 189 -6.62 6.64 -5.43
N GLN A 190 -7.10 6.74 -4.16
CA GLN A 190 -7.11 8.01 -3.44
C GLN A 190 -5.68 8.48 -3.17
N GLY A 191 -5.55 9.79 -2.94
CA GLY A 191 -4.27 10.34 -2.51
C GLY A 191 -3.86 9.84 -1.13
N ILE A 192 -4.80 9.86 -0.18
CA ILE A 192 -4.57 9.44 1.22
C ILE A 192 -5.75 8.58 1.67
N TYR A 193 -5.45 7.46 2.28
CA TYR A 193 -6.42 6.52 2.80
C TYR A 193 -6.06 6.09 4.22
N VAL A 194 -7.00 6.32 5.15
CA VAL A 194 -6.87 5.87 6.54
C VAL A 194 -8.11 5.05 6.87
N THR A 195 -7.92 3.83 7.32
CA THR A 195 -9.02 2.93 7.60
C THR A 195 -8.75 1.97 8.75
N ARG A 196 -9.83 1.52 9.38
CA ARG A 196 -9.84 0.53 10.44
C ARG A 196 -8.77 0.78 11.48
N SER A 197 -9.05 1.67 12.37
CA SER A 197 -8.32 1.73 13.63
C SER A 197 -9.04 0.86 14.66
N ASP A 198 -8.31 0.37 15.60
CA ASP A 198 -8.87 -0.19 16.84
C ASP A 198 -9.83 0.86 17.45
N PRO A 199 -11.01 0.48 17.97
CA PRO A 199 -11.92 1.43 18.63
C PRO A 199 -11.30 2.22 19.78
N GLU A 200 -10.14 1.79 20.28
CA GLU A 200 -9.36 2.51 21.30
C GLU A 200 -8.34 3.50 20.70
N TYR A 201 -8.36 3.72 19.36
CA TYR A 201 -7.44 4.60 18.62
C TYR A 201 -8.17 5.72 17.88
#